data_452015424bd46626ce15585ffc9b4fde
#
_entry.id   452015424bd46626ce15585ffc9b4fde
#
_cell.length_a   1.000
_cell.length_b   1.000
_cell.length_c   1.000
_cell.angle_alpha   90.00
_cell.angle_beta   90.00
_cell.angle_gamma   90.00
#
_symmetry.space_group_name_H-M   'P 1'
#
loop_
_entity.id
_entity.type
_entity.pdbx_description
1 polymer ?
#
loop_
_entity_poly.entity_id
_entity_poly.type
_entity_poly.pdbx_seq_one_letter_code
_entity_poly.pdbx_strand_id
1 'polypeptide(L)'
;MKGIILAGGSGSRLYPITRGVSKQLLPVYDKPMIYYPLSTLMLAGIRDVLVITTPEDNASFQRLLGDGRDFGIHISYAIQASPDGLAQAFIIAEDFIGSDSVCLVLGDNIFYGQSFSKTLKQVASRPTGATVFGYYVRDPERFGVVEFDQDYRAISIEEKPLTPKSNWAVTGLYFYDNSVIDIAKSIKPSARGELEITEVNQIYLNAGSLNVEILGRGFAWLDTGTHESLHQASSFVQTIENVQGLKVACLEEIAWRNGWLSDAELIALAQPMLKNDYGRYLVSLMDKR
;
A
#
# COMPACT_ATOMS: atom_id res chain seq x y z
N MET A 1 -16.09 0.51 0.33
CA MET A 1 -14.74 1.14 0.47
C MET A 1 -13.98 0.97 -0.83
N LYS A 2 -13.33 2.01 -1.30
CA LYS A 2 -12.47 2.02 -2.49
C LYS A 2 -10.99 1.92 -2.08
N GLY A 3 -10.14 1.41 -2.98
CA GLY A 3 -8.69 1.36 -2.77
C GLY A 3 -7.96 2.29 -3.72
N ILE A 4 -6.92 2.96 -3.23
CA ILE A 4 -6.01 3.75 -4.06
C ILE A 4 -4.59 3.24 -3.85
N ILE A 5 -3.88 2.99 -4.95
CA ILE A 5 -2.44 2.80 -4.94
C ILE A 5 -1.79 4.03 -5.57
N LEU A 6 -0.99 4.75 -4.80
CA LEU A 6 -0.20 5.86 -5.34
C LEU A 6 1.15 5.32 -5.82
N ALA A 7 1.28 5.18 -7.14
CA ALA A 7 2.44 4.66 -7.83
C ALA A 7 3.13 5.75 -8.68
N GLY A 8 3.09 6.99 -8.18
CA GLY A 8 3.76 8.14 -8.77
C GLY A 8 5.18 8.32 -8.27
N GLY A 9 5.79 9.42 -8.71
CA GLY A 9 7.12 9.85 -8.30
C GLY A 9 8.25 9.40 -9.24
N SER A 10 9.32 10.22 -9.31
CA SER A 10 10.44 10.04 -10.26
C SER A 10 11.36 8.87 -9.96
N GLY A 11 11.29 8.27 -8.77
CA GLY A 11 12.18 7.19 -8.35
C GLY A 11 13.68 7.55 -8.35
N SER A 12 14.03 8.83 -8.34
CA SER A 12 15.41 9.32 -8.55
C SER A 12 16.43 8.77 -7.54
N ARG A 13 16.01 8.43 -6.34
CA ARG A 13 16.87 7.79 -5.32
C ARG A 13 17.37 6.39 -5.73
N LEU A 14 16.73 5.77 -6.74
CA LEU A 14 17.11 4.47 -7.29
C LEU A 14 17.80 4.58 -8.67
N TYR A 15 18.21 5.78 -9.08
CA TYR A 15 18.98 5.90 -10.31
C TYR A 15 20.30 5.11 -10.21
N PRO A 16 20.75 4.46 -11.32
CA PRO A 16 20.17 4.52 -12.67
C PRO A 16 19.04 3.52 -12.97
N ILE A 17 18.65 2.64 -12.03
CA ILE A 17 17.71 1.53 -12.27
C ILE A 17 16.34 2.07 -12.76
N THR A 18 15.88 3.19 -12.20
CA THR A 18 14.55 3.77 -12.47
C THR A 18 14.56 4.80 -13.61
N ARG A 19 15.63 4.88 -14.43
CA ARG A 19 15.66 5.79 -15.60
C ARG A 19 14.72 5.36 -16.72
N GLY A 20 14.44 4.09 -16.84
CA GLY A 20 13.63 3.54 -17.94
C GLY A 20 12.42 2.73 -17.47
N VAL A 21 12.16 2.70 -16.17
CA VAL A 21 11.06 1.92 -15.59
C VAL A 21 10.62 2.55 -14.28
N SER A 22 9.30 2.56 -14.04
CA SER A 22 8.76 2.96 -12.74
C SER A 22 9.33 2.11 -11.62
N LYS A 23 9.62 2.73 -10.45
CA LYS A 23 10.07 2.04 -9.25
C LYS A 23 9.16 0.87 -8.88
N GLN A 24 7.87 1.07 -8.93
CA GLN A 24 6.87 0.08 -8.52
C GLN A 24 6.73 -1.10 -9.49
N LEU A 25 7.37 -1.02 -10.66
CA LEU A 25 7.48 -2.13 -11.61
C LEU A 25 8.78 -2.93 -11.46
N LEU A 26 9.71 -2.48 -10.61
CA LEU A 26 10.91 -3.24 -10.29
C LEU A 26 10.56 -4.54 -9.57
N PRO A 27 11.32 -5.62 -9.79
CA PRO A 27 11.08 -6.87 -9.09
C PRO A 27 11.48 -6.75 -7.62
N VAL A 28 10.62 -7.30 -6.75
CA VAL A 28 10.96 -7.62 -5.37
C VAL A 28 10.85 -9.13 -5.27
N TYR A 29 11.99 -9.80 -5.33
CA TYR A 29 12.18 -11.24 -5.45
C TYR A 29 11.54 -11.79 -6.75
N ASP A 30 10.36 -12.40 -6.70
CA ASP A 30 9.74 -13.14 -7.80
C ASP A 30 8.56 -12.44 -8.49
N LYS A 31 8.22 -11.22 -8.06
CA LYS A 31 7.09 -10.45 -8.62
C LYS A 31 7.34 -8.93 -8.60
N PRO A 32 6.59 -8.16 -9.41
CA PRO A 32 6.71 -6.70 -9.40
C PRO A 32 6.32 -6.09 -8.05
N MET A 33 7.00 -5.03 -7.64
CA MET A 33 6.76 -4.33 -6.37
C MET A 33 5.29 -3.96 -6.15
N ILE A 34 4.58 -3.53 -7.18
CA ILE A 34 3.16 -3.12 -7.10
C ILE A 34 2.22 -4.24 -6.60
N TYR A 35 2.62 -5.52 -6.70
CA TYR A 35 1.84 -6.65 -6.19
C TYR A 35 1.68 -6.59 -4.68
N TYR A 36 2.66 -6.08 -3.95
CA TYR A 36 2.62 -6.02 -2.48
C TYR A 36 1.57 -5.03 -1.96
N PRO A 37 1.55 -3.74 -2.37
CA PRO A 37 0.47 -2.84 -1.96
C PRO A 37 -0.90 -3.29 -2.50
N LEU A 38 -0.97 -3.86 -3.72
CA LEU A 38 -2.22 -4.39 -4.24
C LEU A 38 -2.73 -5.56 -3.37
N SER A 39 -1.84 -6.46 -2.94
CA SER A 39 -2.18 -7.53 -2.01
C SER A 39 -2.73 -7.01 -0.68
N THR A 40 -2.21 -5.89 -0.18
CA THR A 40 -2.68 -5.25 1.05
C THR A 40 -4.14 -4.81 0.93
N LEU A 41 -4.52 -4.18 -0.19
CA LEU A 41 -5.91 -3.82 -0.47
C LEU A 41 -6.81 -5.05 -0.59
N MET A 42 -6.35 -6.09 -1.30
CA MET A 42 -7.11 -7.34 -1.46
C MET A 42 -7.29 -8.08 -0.14
N LEU A 43 -6.29 -8.08 0.75
CA LEU A 43 -6.37 -8.65 2.10
C LEU A 43 -7.34 -7.88 3.01
N ALA A 44 -7.52 -6.57 2.76
CA ALA A 44 -8.56 -5.76 3.41
C ALA A 44 -9.98 -6.07 2.88
N GLY A 45 -10.11 -6.85 1.80
CA GLY A 45 -11.38 -7.15 1.15
C GLY A 45 -11.80 -6.12 0.10
N ILE A 46 -10.90 -5.23 -0.30
CA ILE A 46 -11.17 -4.16 -1.27
C ILE A 46 -11.01 -4.72 -2.68
N ARG A 47 -12.02 -4.51 -3.54
CA ARG A 47 -12.06 -5.02 -4.91
C ARG A 47 -12.06 -3.92 -5.99
N ASP A 48 -12.48 -2.70 -5.65
CA ASP A 48 -12.42 -1.56 -6.57
C ASP A 48 -11.17 -0.76 -6.25
N VAL A 49 -10.20 -0.74 -7.16
CA VAL A 49 -8.88 -0.16 -6.98
C VAL A 49 -8.57 0.86 -8.06
N LEU A 50 -8.08 2.03 -7.67
CA LEU A 50 -7.52 3.04 -8.57
C LEU A 50 -6.00 3.05 -8.42
N VAL A 51 -5.28 2.86 -9.53
CA VAL A 51 -3.83 3.01 -9.58
C VAL A 51 -3.51 4.37 -10.16
N ILE A 52 -2.91 5.24 -9.34
CA ILE A 52 -2.49 6.59 -9.75
C ILE A 52 -1.00 6.53 -10.11
N THR A 53 -0.68 6.88 -11.34
CA THR A 53 0.67 6.76 -11.90
C THR A 53 1.17 8.09 -12.49
N THR A 54 2.44 8.13 -12.88
CA THR A 54 2.93 9.19 -13.76
C THR A 54 2.38 9.01 -15.18
N PRO A 55 2.34 10.08 -16.01
CA PRO A 55 1.94 9.96 -17.43
C PRO A 55 2.78 8.94 -18.20
N GLU A 56 4.10 8.89 -17.95
CA GLU A 56 5.06 8.05 -18.68
C GLU A 56 4.87 6.57 -18.38
N ASP A 57 4.53 6.23 -17.14
CA ASP A 57 4.48 4.84 -16.67
C ASP A 57 3.10 4.20 -16.81
N ASN A 58 2.04 4.98 -17.00
CA ASN A 58 0.64 4.52 -16.97
C ASN A 58 0.39 3.31 -17.90
N ALA A 59 0.88 3.36 -19.14
CA ALA A 59 0.70 2.26 -20.09
C ALA A 59 1.38 0.95 -19.63
N SER A 60 2.48 1.04 -18.88
CA SER A 60 3.19 -0.12 -18.36
C SER A 60 2.43 -0.80 -17.21
N PHE A 61 1.80 -0.01 -16.34
CA PHE A 61 0.91 -0.55 -15.30
C PHE A 61 -0.34 -1.19 -15.91
N GLN A 62 -0.97 -0.54 -16.90
CA GLN A 62 -2.13 -1.12 -17.60
C GLN A 62 -1.78 -2.44 -18.29
N ARG A 63 -0.60 -2.55 -18.90
CA ARG A 63 -0.13 -3.80 -19.52
C ARG A 63 0.11 -4.90 -18.49
N LEU A 64 0.62 -4.55 -17.28
CA LEU A 64 0.93 -5.52 -16.23
C LEU A 64 -0.32 -6.02 -15.52
N LEU A 65 -1.22 -5.12 -15.13
CA LEU A 65 -2.33 -5.42 -14.22
C LEU A 65 -3.68 -5.55 -14.94
N GLY A 66 -3.76 -5.12 -16.21
CA GLY A 66 -5.01 -5.13 -16.98
C GLY A 66 -6.12 -4.34 -16.31
N ASP A 67 -7.32 -4.86 -16.36
CA ASP A 67 -8.50 -4.34 -15.65
C ASP A 67 -8.73 -5.00 -14.28
N GLY A 68 -7.78 -5.84 -13.82
CA GLY A 68 -7.83 -6.54 -12.54
C GLY A 68 -8.63 -7.85 -12.55
N ARG A 69 -9.21 -8.23 -13.67
CA ARG A 69 -10.07 -9.43 -13.80
C ARG A 69 -9.32 -10.70 -13.43
N ASP A 70 -8.04 -10.80 -13.79
CA ASP A 70 -7.17 -11.94 -13.46
C ASP A 70 -6.93 -12.11 -11.96
N PHE A 71 -7.22 -11.09 -11.18
CA PHE A 71 -7.13 -11.09 -9.71
C PHE A 71 -8.50 -11.01 -9.02
N GLY A 72 -9.59 -11.17 -9.76
CA GLY A 72 -10.96 -11.10 -9.24
C GLY A 72 -11.36 -9.73 -8.69
N ILE A 73 -10.72 -8.66 -9.15
CA ILE A 73 -10.94 -7.26 -8.73
C ILE A 73 -11.19 -6.36 -9.95
N HIS A 74 -11.50 -5.09 -9.72
CA HIS A 74 -11.62 -4.06 -10.77
C HIS A 74 -10.53 -3.01 -10.57
N ILE A 75 -9.71 -2.80 -11.60
CA ILE A 75 -8.65 -1.80 -11.58
C ILE A 75 -8.97 -0.69 -12.58
N SER A 76 -8.96 0.53 -12.09
CA SER A 76 -9.01 1.76 -12.89
C SER A 76 -7.66 2.49 -12.77
N TYR A 77 -7.42 3.43 -13.68
CA TYR A 77 -6.15 4.16 -13.74
C TYR A 77 -6.39 5.66 -13.80
N ALA A 78 -5.55 6.41 -13.09
CA ALA A 78 -5.50 7.86 -13.17
C ALA A 78 -4.04 8.35 -13.25
N ILE A 79 -3.87 9.59 -13.66
CA ILE A 79 -2.57 10.21 -13.85
C ILE A 79 -2.38 11.32 -12.81
N GLN A 80 -1.27 11.27 -12.10
CA GLN A 80 -0.72 12.39 -11.34
C GLN A 80 0.34 13.07 -12.20
N ALA A 81 0.02 14.21 -12.77
CA ALA A 81 0.89 14.90 -13.73
C ALA A 81 2.15 15.49 -13.08
N SER A 82 2.06 15.88 -11.81
CA SER A 82 3.17 16.41 -10.99
C SER A 82 3.10 15.83 -9.58
N PRO A 83 4.24 15.63 -8.90
CA PRO A 83 4.30 15.05 -7.56
C PRO A 83 3.95 16.08 -6.48
N ASP A 84 2.72 16.61 -6.50
CA ASP A 84 2.26 17.69 -5.62
C ASP A 84 1.87 17.20 -4.22
N GLY A 85 2.28 16.00 -3.84
CA GLY A 85 2.06 15.42 -2.52
C GLY A 85 1.10 14.24 -2.48
N LEU A 86 1.09 13.53 -1.34
CA LEU A 86 0.31 12.31 -1.18
C LEU A 86 -1.19 12.60 -1.10
N ALA A 87 -1.59 13.71 -0.46
CA ALA A 87 -3.00 14.06 -0.30
C ALA A 87 -3.68 14.44 -1.62
N GLN A 88 -2.92 14.81 -2.67
CA GLN A 88 -3.46 15.05 -4.00
C GLN A 88 -4.16 13.80 -4.57
N ALA A 89 -3.78 12.60 -4.12
CA ALA A 89 -4.42 11.35 -4.54
C ALA A 89 -5.94 11.36 -4.32
N PHE A 90 -6.43 11.96 -3.24
CA PHE A 90 -7.87 12.03 -2.95
C PHE A 90 -8.59 13.01 -3.87
N ILE A 91 -7.93 14.09 -4.28
CA ILE A 91 -8.48 15.07 -5.23
C ILE A 91 -8.56 14.44 -6.63
N ILE A 92 -7.50 13.74 -7.07
CA ILE A 92 -7.50 13.02 -8.35
C ILE A 92 -8.55 11.91 -8.37
N ALA A 93 -8.75 11.25 -7.23
CA ALA A 93 -9.65 10.09 -7.12
C ALA A 93 -11.09 10.47 -6.73
N GLU A 94 -11.48 11.75 -6.67
CA GLU A 94 -12.78 12.19 -6.16
C GLU A 94 -13.96 11.46 -6.82
N ASP A 95 -14.00 11.44 -8.16
CA ASP A 95 -15.08 10.76 -8.91
C ASP A 95 -15.07 9.24 -8.69
N PHE A 96 -13.89 8.65 -8.54
CA PHE A 96 -13.74 7.22 -8.25
C PHE A 96 -14.20 6.87 -6.85
N ILE A 97 -13.85 7.68 -5.86
CA ILE A 97 -14.25 7.48 -4.46
C ILE A 97 -15.76 7.67 -4.32
N GLY A 98 -16.32 8.71 -4.94
CA GLY A 98 -17.74 9.07 -4.82
C GLY A 98 -18.13 9.29 -3.36
N SER A 99 -19.12 8.54 -2.87
CA SER A 99 -19.57 8.59 -1.46
C SER A 99 -18.94 7.53 -0.55
N ASP A 100 -18.01 6.74 -1.06
CA ASP A 100 -17.39 5.65 -0.31
C ASP A 100 -16.28 6.15 0.64
N SER A 101 -15.96 5.34 1.65
CA SER A 101 -14.69 5.42 2.36
C SER A 101 -13.54 4.90 1.49
N VAL A 102 -12.31 5.26 1.82
CA VAL A 102 -11.15 4.96 0.98
C VAL A 102 -9.96 4.47 1.78
N CYS A 103 -9.23 3.50 1.21
CA CYS A 103 -7.91 3.08 1.68
C CYS A 103 -6.87 3.54 0.66
N LEU A 104 -5.87 4.30 1.10
CA LEU A 104 -4.69 4.67 0.33
C LEU A 104 -3.50 3.84 0.79
N VAL A 105 -2.79 3.24 -0.17
CA VAL A 105 -1.51 2.58 0.08
C VAL A 105 -0.44 3.12 -0.87
N LEU A 106 0.76 3.34 -0.35
CA LEU A 106 1.88 3.78 -1.17
C LEU A 106 2.44 2.59 -1.97
N GLY A 107 2.69 2.80 -3.26
CA GLY A 107 3.05 1.77 -4.22
C GLY A 107 4.40 1.09 -3.98
N ASP A 108 5.18 1.58 -3.04
CA ASP A 108 6.50 1.09 -2.67
C ASP A 108 6.58 0.53 -1.24
N ASN A 109 5.45 0.38 -0.57
CA ASN A 109 5.37 -0.16 0.79
C ASN A 109 5.01 -1.65 0.77
N ILE A 110 5.77 -2.44 1.52
CA ILE A 110 5.57 -3.87 1.70
C ILE A 110 5.24 -4.14 3.15
N PHE A 111 4.14 -4.85 3.39
CA PHE A 111 3.69 -5.24 4.71
C PHE A 111 3.64 -6.76 4.82
N TYR A 112 4.20 -7.31 5.91
CA TYR A 112 4.11 -8.72 6.21
C TYR A 112 4.01 -8.94 7.72
N GLY A 113 3.03 -9.71 8.15
CA GLY A 113 2.87 -10.04 9.57
C GLY A 113 1.67 -10.92 9.85
N GLN A 114 1.74 -11.62 10.98
CA GLN A 114 0.66 -12.48 11.42
C GLN A 114 -0.64 -11.70 11.66
N SER A 115 -1.77 -12.25 11.25
CA SER A 115 -3.12 -11.68 11.44
C SER A 115 -3.37 -10.34 10.73
N PHE A 116 -2.48 -9.90 9.82
CA PHE A 116 -2.62 -8.62 9.14
C PHE A 116 -3.96 -8.49 8.39
N SER A 117 -4.38 -9.53 7.67
CA SER A 117 -5.68 -9.52 6.98
C SER A 117 -6.86 -9.31 7.94
N LYS A 118 -6.80 -9.87 9.17
CA LYS A 118 -7.84 -9.66 10.19
C LYS A 118 -7.87 -8.18 10.63
N THR A 119 -6.70 -7.60 10.92
CA THR A 119 -6.58 -6.18 11.29
C THR A 119 -7.09 -5.27 10.18
N LEU A 120 -6.69 -5.53 8.93
CA LEU A 120 -7.13 -4.75 7.77
C LEU A 120 -8.65 -4.78 7.60
N LYS A 121 -9.28 -5.95 7.68
CA LYS A 121 -10.74 -6.09 7.58
C LYS A 121 -11.48 -5.38 8.72
N GLN A 122 -10.92 -5.44 9.93
CA GLN A 122 -11.48 -4.73 11.09
C GLN A 122 -11.40 -3.21 10.90
N VAL A 123 -10.27 -2.69 10.43
CA VAL A 123 -10.09 -1.26 10.14
C VAL A 123 -11.02 -0.83 9.00
N ALA A 124 -11.07 -1.61 7.91
CA ALA A 124 -11.94 -1.33 6.76
C ALA A 124 -13.45 -1.29 7.11
N SER A 125 -13.85 -1.92 8.21
CA SER A 125 -15.24 -1.91 8.68
C SER A 125 -15.61 -0.70 9.55
N ARG A 126 -14.64 0.17 9.90
CA ARG A 126 -14.92 1.38 10.67
C ARG A 126 -15.72 2.39 9.83
N PRO A 127 -16.84 2.90 10.35
CA PRO A 127 -17.74 3.73 9.54
C PRO A 127 -17.26 5.17 9.35
N THR A 128 -16.44 5.69 10.27
CA THR A 128 -16.04 7.11 10.30
C THR A 128 -14.62 7.29 10.83
N GLY A 129 -14.04 8.45 10.53
CA GLY A 129 -12.72 8.85 10.98
C GLY A 129 -11.59 8.32 10.10
N ALA A 130 -10.38 8.47 10.60
CA ALA A 130 -9.17 8.02 9.97
C ALA A 130 -8.48 6.91 10.80
N THR A 131 -7.78 6.02 10.11
CA THR A 131 -6.87 5.07 10.76
C THR A 131 -5.54 5.06 10.01
N VAL A 132 -4.46 5.23 10.74
CA VAL A 132 -3.07 5.11 10.27
C VAL A 132 -2.38 3.98 11.03
N PHE A 133 -1.23 3.52 10.52
CA PHE A 133 -0.48 2.42 11.13
C PHE A 133 0.86 2.93 11.62
N GLY A 134 1.11 2.77 12.92
CA GLY A 134 2.36 3.11 13.59
C GLY A 134 3.32 1.93 13.61
N TYR A 135 4.57 2.15 13.21
CA TYR A 135 5.63 1.17 13.23
C TYR A 135 6.88 1.74 13.92
N TYR A 136 7.46 0.98 14.86
CA TYR A 136 8.63 1.44 15.59
C TYR A 136 9.88 1.35 14.71
N VAL A 137 10.56 2.48 14.48
CA VAL A 137 11.75 2.58 13.64
C VAL A 137 12.93 3.18 14.41
N ARG A 138 14.13 2.97 13.88
CA ARG A 138 15.36 3.52 14.46
C ARG A 138 15.63 4.95 14.01
N ASP A 139 15.17 5.32 12.82
CA ASP A 139 15.41 6.58 12.10
C ASP A 139 14.09 7.31 11.78
N PRO A 140 13.32 7.75 12.82
CA PRO A 140 11.97 8.29 12.65
C PRO A 140 11.91 9.62 11.87
N GLU A 141 12.99 10.40 11.85
CA GLU A 141 13.10 11.68 11.16
C GLU A 141 12.85 11.61 9.64
N ARG A 142 12.83 10.41 9.08
CA ARG A 142 12.54 10.17 7.66
C ARG A 142 11.05 10.12 7.34
N PHE A 143 10.18 10.02 8.33
CA PHE A 143 8.76 9.70 8.21
C PHE A 143 7.88 10.73 8.91
N GLY A 144 6.58 10.64 8.72
CA GLY A 144 5.63 11.20 9.66
C GLY A 144 5.76 10.48 11.00
N VAL A 145 5.86 11.23 12.09
CA VAL A 145 6.08 10.68 13.44
C VAL A 145 4.86 10.94 14.30
N VAL A 146 4.34 9.90 14.95
CA VAL A 146 3.23 10.01 15.89
C VAL A 146 3.73 9.90 17.33
N GLU A 147 3.25 10.79 18.19
CA GLU A 147 3.49 10.76 19.65
C GLU A 147 2.23 10.25 20.35
N PHE A 148 2.43 9.45 21.40
CA PHE A 148 1.35 8.86 22.20
C PHE A 148 1.38 9.35 23.63
N ASP A 149 0.20 9.42 24.25
CA ASP A 149 0.07 9.53 25.70
C ASP A 149 0.29 8.18 26.40
N GLN A 150 0.08 8.16 27.73
CA GLN A 150 0.23 6.96 28.55
C GLN A 150 -0.79 5.86 28.25
N ASP A 151 -1.91 6.23 27.62
CA ASP A 151 -2.99 5.31 27.21
C ASP A 151 -2.86 4.87 25.75
N TYR A 152 -1.71 5.12 25.10
CA TYR A 152 -1.48 4.86 23.67
C TYR A 152 -2.45 5.59 22.73
N ARG A 153 -2.93 6.77 23.11
CA ARG A 153 -3.67 7.65 22.22
C ARG A 153 -2.71 8.62 21.54
N ALA A 154 -2.89 8.82 20.25
CA ALA A 154 -2.10 9.80 19.52
C ALA A 154 -2.41 11.22 20.02
N ILE A 155 -1.36 11.97 20.36
CA ILE A 155 -1.44 13.35 20.85
C ILE A 155 -0.79 14.35 19.92
N SER A 156 0.15 13.92 19.09
CA SER A 156 0.72 14.74 18.03
C SER A 156 1.13 13.87 16.84
N ILE A 157 1.17 14.48 15.67
CA ILE A 157 1.71 13.90 14.44
C ILE A 157 2.50 14.98 13.70
N GLU A 158 3.73 14.68 13.26
CA GLU A 158 4.62 15.67 12.64
C GLU A 158 5.34 15.06 11.44
N GLU A 159 5.37 15.78 10.31
CA GLU A 159 6.04 15.33 9.09
C GLU A 159 7.54 15.57 9.16
N LYS A 160 8.33 14.48 9.09
CA LYS A 160 9.80 14.51 9.04
C LYS A 160 10.43 15.50 10.04
N PRO A 161 10.13 15.37 11.33
CA PRO A 161 10.63 16.29 12.33
C PRO A 161 12.16 16.22 12.44
N LEU A 162 12.81 17.37 12.59
CA LEU A 162 14.27 17.42 12.84
C LEU A 162 14.64 16.82 14.19
N THR A 163 13.72 16.92 15.16
CA THR A 163 13.86 16.33 16.49
C THR A 163 12.60 15.51 16.80
N PRO A 164 12.58 14.22 16.43
CA PRO A 164 11.41 13.37 16.63
C PRO A 164 11.06 13.22 18.11
N LYS A 165 9.78 13.33 18.45
CA LYS A 165 9.26 13.14 19.81
C LYS A 165 9.09 11.67 20.18
N SER A 166 9.08 10.79 19.21
CA SER A 166 8.97 9.35 19.37
C SER A 166 9.68 8.60 18.25
N ASN A 167 9.77 7.27 18.37
CA ASN A 167 10.25 6.38 17.30
C ASN A 167 9.11 5.75 16.48
N TRP A 168 7.87 6.21 16.64
CA TRP A 168 6.73 5.64 15.94
C TRP A 168 6.49 6.36 14.61
N ALA A 169 6.95 5.73 13.53
CA ALA A 169 6.70 6.21 12.17
C ALA A 169 5.30 5.83 11.70
N VAL A 170 4.64 6.74 11.01
CA VAL A 170 3.40 6.45 10.27
C VAL A 170 3.79 5.78 8.96
N THR A 171 3.24 4.59 8.73
CA THR A 171 3.51 3.83 7.50
C THR A 171 2.71 4.37 6.31
N GLY A 172 3.03 3.91 5.10
CA GLY A 172 2.32 4.30 3.88
C GLY A 172 1.00 3.56 3.65
N LEU A 173 0.19 3.39 4.70
CA LEU A 173 -1.12 2.75 4.63
C LEU A 173 -2.13 3.54 5.48
N TYR A 174 -3.18 4.00 4.84
CA TYR A 174 -4.14 4.95 5.40
C TYR A 174 -5.57 4.55 5.08
N PHE A 175 -6.46 4.63 6.07
CA PHE A 175 -7.90 4.43 5.89
C PHE A 175 -8.63 5.69 6.33
N TYR A 176 -9.54 6.16 5.48
CA TYR A 176 -10.30 7.38 5.72
C TYR A 176 -11.77 7.19 5.40
N ASP A 177 -12.62 7.90 6.12
CA ASP A 177 -13.99 8.11 5.68
C ASP A 177 -14.04 9.09 4.49
N ASN A 178 -15.23 9.34 3.96
CA ASN A 178 -15.42 10.16 2.76
C ASN A 178 -14.99 11.62 2.93
N SER A 179 -14.99 12.16 4.15
CA SER A 179 -14.61 13.56 4.42
C SER A 179 -13.16 13.89 4.04
N VAL A 180 -12.32 12.85 3.80
CA VAL A 180 -10.93 13.04 3.36
C VAL A 180 -10.82 13.86 2.07
N ILE A 181 -11.81 13.79 1.17
CA ILE A 181 -11.82 14.55 -0.10
C ILE A 181 -11.84 16.04 0.18
N ASP A 182 -12.80 16.51 1.01
CA ASP A 182 -12.91 17.90 1.38
C ASP A 182 -11.73 18.39 2.22
N ILE A 183 -11.23 17.53 3.11
CA ILE A 183 -10.03 17.82 3.89
C ILE A 183 -8.83 18.01 2.95
N ALA A 184 -8.60 17.11 2.00
CA ALA A 184 -7.49 17.20 1.04
C ALA A 184 -7.57 18.47 0.16
N LYS A 185 -8.78 18.93 -0.18
CA LYS A 185 -9.01 20.19 -0.88
C LYS A 185 -8.75 21.43 -0.02
N SER A 186 -8.88 21.32 1.29
CA SER A 186 -8.76 22.43 2.24
C SER A 186 -7.33 22.73 2.68
N ILE A 187 -6.42 21.74 2.62
CA ILE A 187 -5.03 21.91 3.03
C ILE A 187 -4.23 22.72 2.01
N LYS A 188 -3.14 23.31 2.47
CA LYS A 188 -2.23 24.11 1.62
C LYS A 188 -0.92 23.37 1.40
N PRO A 189 -0.25 23.60 0.27
CA PRO A 189 1.09 23.05 0.08
C PRO A 189 2.05 23.48 1.20
N SER A 190 2.83 22.53 1.67
CA SER A 190 3.89 22.75 2.67
C SER A 190 5.04 23.62 2.11
N ALA A 191 6.04 23.93 2.92
CA ALA A 191 7.25 24.59 2.47
C ALA A 191 7.99 23.82 1.35
N ARG A 192 7.68 22.52 1.18
CA ARG A 192 8.21 21.68 0.09
C ARG A 192 7.36 21.76 -1.19
N GLY A 193 6.26 22.49 -1.18
CA GLY A 193 5.31 22.58 -2.28
C GLY A 193 4.36 21.38 -2.38
N GLU A 194 4.29 20.50 -1.37
CA GLU A 194 3.52 19.27 -1.37
C GLU A 194 2.26 19.37 -0.48
N LEU A 195 1.15 18.78 -0.92
CA LEU A 195 -0.03 18.52 -0.09
C LEU A 195 0.25 17.31 0.80
N GLU A 196 0.62 17.60 2.05
CA GLU A 196 1.13 16.59 2.97
C GLU A 196 -0.01 15.73 3.53
N ILE A 197 0.16 14.41 3.51
CA ILE A 197 -0.77 13.48 4.15
C ILE A 197 -0.80 13.66 5.68
N THR A 198 0.30 14.11 6.26
CA THR A 198 0.41 14.39 7.70
C THR A 198 -0.51 15.53 8.11
N GLU A 199 -0.74 16.53 7.25
CA GLU A 199 -1.69 17.62 7.53
C GLU A 199 -3.14 17.11 7.53
N VAL A 200 -3.49 16.21 6.60
CA VAL A 200 -4.77 15.51 6.62
C VAL A 200 -4.96 14.76 7.94
N ASN A 201 -3.96 13.97 8.35
CA ASN A 201 -4.00 13.23 9.60
C ASN A 201 -4.11 14.15 10.83
N GLN A 202 -3.45 15.33 10.80
CA GLN A 202 -3.53 16.31 11.88
C GLN A 202 -4.95 16.88 12.04
N ILE A 203 -5.68 17.07 10.93
CA ILE A 203 -7.08 17.52 10.98
C ILE A 203 -7.96 16.46 11.66
N TYR A 204 -7.81 15.18 11.31
CA TYR A 204 -8.50 14.07 11.97
C TYR A 204 -8.10 13.94 13.45
N LEU A 205 -6.83 14.15 13.78
CA LEU A 205 -6.35 14.13 15.16
C LEU A 205 -7.02 15.24 16.00
N ASN A 206 -7.03 16.46 15.46
CA ASN A 206 -7.64 17.62 16.13
C ASN A 206 -9.16 17.45 16.33
N ALA A 207 -9.82 16.72 15.41
CA ALA A 207 -11.24 16.36 15.52
C ALA A 207 -11.50 15.17 16.46
N GLY A 208 -10.45 14.57 17.05
CA GLY A 208 -10.56 13.38 17.90
C GLY A 208 -11.01 12.12 17.17
N SER A 209 -10.82 12.07 15.84
CA SER A 209 -11.26 10.98 14.97
C SER A 209 -10.11 10.23 14.25
N LEU A 210 -8.86 10.46 14.66
CA LEU A 210 -7.70 9.70 14.21
C LEU A 210 -7.45 8.50 15.13
N ASN A 211 -7.43 7.30 14.54
CA ASN A 211 -7.00 6.07 15.21
C ASN A 211 -5.60 5.69 14.72
N VAL A 212 -4.80 5.10 15.60
CA VAL A 212 -3.49 4.55 15.25
C VAL A 212 -3.46 3.07 15.61
N GLU A 213 -3.27 2.21 14.60
CA GLU A 213 -3.03 0.79 14.78
C GLU A 213 -1.53 0.54 14.91
N ILE A 214 -1.11 -0.11 15.99
CA ILE A 214 0.30 -0.40 16.24
C ILE A 214 0.68 -1.72 15.57
N LEU A 215 1.64 -1.66 14.65
CA LEU A 215 2.28 -2.84 14.09
C LEU A 215 3.40 -3.29 15.03
N GLY A 216 3.13 -4.36 15.79
CA GLY A 216 4.01 -4.84 16.85
C GLY A 216 5.22 -5.64 16.36
N ARG A 217 5.95 -6.22 17.31
CA ARG A 217 7.08 -7.13 17.02
C ARG A 217 6.62 -8.33 16.20
N GLY A 218 7.45 -8.76 15.25
CA GLY A 218 7.09 -9.84 14.33
C GLY A 218 6.34 -9.35 13.09
N PHE A 219 6.08 -8.05 13.00
CA PHE A 219 5.60 -7.39 11.79
C PHE A 219 6.79 -6.81 11.01
N ALA A 220 6.75 -6.92 9.69
CA ALA A 220 7.70 -6.27 8.81
C ALA A 220 6.97 -5.21 7.98
N TRP A 221 7.48 -3.98 8.05
CA TRP A 221 7.17 -2.90 7.14
C TRP A 221 8.46 -2.50 6.43
N LEU A 222 8.47 -2.58 5.11
CA LEU A 222 9.65 -2.35 4.29
C LEU A 222 9.34 -1.19 3.33
N ASP A 223 10.08 -0.09 3.49
CA ASP A 223 10.13 1.03 2.54
C ASP A 223 11.25 0.77 1.54
N THR A 224 10.89 0.52 0.28
CA THR A 224 11.84 0.19 -0.79
C THR A 224 12.47 1.41 -1.45
N GLY A 225 12.72 2.49 -0.68
CA GLY A 225 13.14 3.81 -1.16
C GLY A 225 14.59 3.95 -1.58
N THR A 226 15.47 3.00 -1.22
CA THR A 226 16.91 3.00 -1.54
C THR A 226 17.33 1.66 -2.14
N HIS A 227 18.53 1.58 -2.74
CA HIS A 227 19.07 0.33 -3.28
C HIS A 227 19.20 -0.74 -2.19
N GLU A 228 19.67 -0.38 -0.99
CA GLU A 228 19.80 -1.27 0.15
C GLU A 228 18.44 -1.78 0.61
N SER A 229 17.46 -0.90 0.78
CA SER A 229 16.13 -1.31 1.26
C SER A 229 15.37 -2.15 0.24
N LEU A 230 15.56 -1.89 -1.06
CA LEU A 230 15.02 -2.74 -2.13
C LEU A 230 15.64 -4.14 -2.11
N HIS A 231 16.95 -4.23 -1.95
CA HIS A 231 17.67 -5.52 -1.83
C HIS A 231 17.24 -6.26 -0.56
N GLN A 232 17.15 -5.58 0.57
CA GLN A 232 16.69 -6.17 1.83
C GLN A 232 15.25 -6.69 1.72
N ALA A 233 14.36 -5.96 1.06
CA ALA A 233 12.98 -6.39 0.83
C ALA A 233 12.93 -7.68 -0.01
N SER A 234 13.73 -7.76 -1.09
CA SER A 234 13.82 -8.96 -1.92
C SER A 234 14.36 -10.16 -1.13
N SER A 235 15.41 -9.97 -0.33
CA SER A 235 16.01 -11.02 0.51
C SER A 235 15.06 -11.48 1.60
N PHE A 236 14.29 -10.55 2.22
CA PHE A 236 13.28 -10.88 3.22
C PHE A 236 12.18 -11.75 2.63
N VAL A 237 11.58 -11.33 1.50
CA VAL A 237 10.51 -12.09 0.83
C VAL A 237 11.02 -13.47 0.43
N GLN A 238 12.19 -13.55 -0.19
CA GLN A 238 12.83 -14.83 -0.56
C GLN A 238 12.97 -15.77 0.65
N THR A 239 13.47 -15.25 1.77
CA THR A 239 13.67 -16.05 2.97
C THR A 239 12.36 -16.58 3.52
N ILE A 240 11.34 -15.73 3.62
CA ILE A 240 10.03 -16.14 4.12
C ILE A 240 9.39 -17.19 3.21
N GLU A 241 9.39 -16.97 1.90
CA GLU A 241 8.80 -17.91 0.93
C GLU A 241 9.52 -19.26 0.95
N ASN A 242 10.86 -19.26 1.01
CA ASN A 242 11.65 -20.49 1.05
C ASN A 242 11.43 -21.31 2.34
N VAL A 243 11.29 -20.63 3.49
CA VAL A 243 11.09 -21.30 4.78
C VAL A 243 9.66 -21.82 4.93
N GLN A 244 8.67 -21.04 4.53
CA GLN A 244 7.26 -21.38 4.72
C GLN A 244 6.68 -22.22 3.58
N GLY A 245 7.25 -22.16 2.39
CA GLY A 245 6.67 -22.77 1.19
C GLY A 245 5.35 -22.12 0.76
N LEU A 246 5.13 -20.89 1.20
CA LEU A 246 3.96 -20.05 0.88
C LEU A 246 4.44 -18.74 0.26
N LYS A 247 3.71 -18.25 -0.73
CA LYS A 247 4.06 -16.98 -1.37
C LYS A 247 3.56 -15.76 -0.60
N VAL A 248 4.38 -14.72 -0.57
CA VAL A 248 3.99 -13.41 -0.06
C VAL A 248 3.37 -12.60 -1.20
N ALA A 249 2.24 -11.93 -0.96
CA ALA A 249 1.56 -11.10 -1.96
C ALA A 249 1.23 -11.82 -3.28
N CYS A 250 0.82 -13.08 -3.21
CA CYS A 250 0.30 -13.83 -4.36
C CYS A 250 -1.16 -13.41 -4.59
N LEU A 251 -1.39 -12.57 -5.59
CA LEU A 251 -2.72 -11.95 -5.83
C LEU A 251 -3.77 -12.99 -6.18
N GLU A 252 -3.40 -13.96 -7.01
CA GLU A 252 -4.27 -15.04 -7.45
C GLU A 252 -4.69 -15.94 -6.28
N GLU A 253 -3.76 -16.26 -5.36
CA GLU A 253 -4.08 -17.01 -4.14
C GLU A 253 -5.03 -16.22 -3.23
N ILE A 254 -4.77 -14.91 -3.04
CA ILE A 254 -5.63 -14.06 -2.21
C ILE A 254 -7.05 -14.00 -2.79
N ALA A 255 -7.17 -13.81 -4.10
CA ALA A 255 -8.45 -13.80 -4.81
C ALA A 255 -9.19 -15.15 -4.66
N TRP A 256 -8.49 -16.25 -4.87
CA TRP A 256 -9.06 -17.59 -4.73
C TRP A 256 -9.50 -17.89 -3.29
N ARG A 257 -8.68 -17.57 -2.27
CA ARG A 257 -9.03 -17.76 -0.87
C ARG A 257 -10.20 -16.89 -0.41
N ASN A 258 -10.39 -15.72 -1.02
CA ASN A 258 -11.55 -14.86 -0.79
C ASN A 258 -12.79 -15.30 -1.61
N GLY A 259 -12.70 -16.35 -2.44
CA GLY A 259 -13.79 -16.80 -3.31
C GLY A 259 -14.08 -15.87 -4.50
N TRP A 260 -13.13 -15.03 -4.88
CA TRP A 260 -13.25 -14.12 -6.03
C TRP A 260 -12.83 -14.80 -7.34
N LEU A 261 -12.04 -15.86 -7.25
CA LEU A 261 -11.69 -16.76 -8.33
C LEU A 261 -12.10 -18.20 -7.97
N SER A 262 -12.61 -18.93 -8.93
CA SER A 262 -12.86 -20.37 -8.83
C SER A 262 -11.58 -21.18 -9.01
N ASP A 263 -11.60 -22.46 -8.66
CA ASP A 263 -10.49 -23.40 -8.92
C ASP A 263 -10.11 -23.45 -10.39
N ALA A 264 -11.11 -23.47 -11.28
CA ALA A 264 -10.89 -23.54 -12.73
C ALA A 264 -10.19 -22.28 -13.25
N GLU A 265 -10.58 -21.09 -12.76
CA GLU A 265 -9.95 -19.81 -13.12
C GLU A 265 -8.52 -19.76 -12.61
N LEU A 266 -8.26 -20.15 -11.34
CA LEU A 266 -6.91 -20.19 -10.79
C LEU A 266 -5.99 -21.13 -11.60
N ILE A 267 -6.47 -22.32 -11.95
CA ILE A 267 -5.71 -23.26 -12.80
C ILE A 267 -5.45 -22.67 -14.18
N ALA A 268 -6.44 -22.03 -14.80
CA ALA A 268 -6.28 -21.40 -16.11
C ALA A 268 -5.21 -20.29 -16.09
N LEU A 269 -5.18 -19.45 -15.04
CA LEU A 269 -4.17 -18.41 -14.83
C LEU A 269 -2.77 -19.02 -14.63
N ALA A 270 -2.67 -20.17 -13.96
CA ALA A 270 -1.39 -20.84 -13.73
C ALA A 270 -0.78 -21.47 -15.01
N GLN A 271 -1.59 -21.87 -15.99
CA GLN A 271 -1.13 -22.62 -17.18
C GLN A 271 0.04 -21.96 -17.94
N PRO A 272 0.03 -20.65 -18.28
CA PRO A 272 1.14 -20.03 -18.99
C PRO A 272 2.43 -19.96 -18.14
N MET A 273 2.33 -20.13 -16.82
CA MET A 273 3.41 -19.98 -15.85
C MET A 273 3.95 -21.32 -15.32
N LEU A 274 3.48 -22.48 -15.78
CA LEU A 274 3.90 -23.79 -15.26
C LEU A 274 5.39 -24.09 -15.40
N LYS A 275 6.10 -23.36 -16.27
CA LYS A 275 7.55 -23.50 -16.44
C LYS A 275 8.35 -22.89 -15.27
N ASN A 276 7.73 -22.04 -14.45
CA ASN A 276 8.36 -21.43 -13.29
C ASN A 276 7.71 -21.85 -11.96
N ASP A 277 8.34 -21.49 -10.83
CA ASP A 277 7.87 -21.87 -9.50
C ASP A 277 6.56 -21.21 -9.12
N TYR A 278 6.30 -20.00 -9.63
CA TYR A 278 5.07 -19.28 -9.32
C TYR A 278 3.82 -20.01 -9.85
N GLY A 279 3.84 -20.42 -11.13
CA GLY A 279 2.72 -21.16 -11.72
C GLY A 279 2.54 -22.54 -11.07
N ARG A 280 3.65 -23.27 -10.77
CA ARG A 280 3.58 -24.55 -10.05
C ARG A 280 2.99 -24.38 -8.63
N TYR A 281 3.34 -23.29 -7.94
CA TYR A 281 2.76 -22.95 -6.65
C TYR A 281 1.24 -22.80 -6.73
N LEU A 282 0.71 -22.03 -7.71
CA LEU A 282 -0.72 -21.83 -7.87
C LEU A 282 -1.48 -23.15 -8.01
N VAL A 283 -0.97 -24.09 -8.84
CA VAL A 283 -1.58 -25.42 -8.97
C VAL A 283 -1.51 -26.22 -7.68
N SER A 284 -0.39 -26.14 -6.94
CA SER A 284 -0.23 -26.87 -5.66
C SER A 284 -1.19 -26.43 -4.56
N LEU A 285 -1.85 -25.27 -4.71
CA LEU A 285 -2.88 -24.80 -3.76
C LEU A 285 -4.09 -25.73 -3.73
N MET A 286 -4.37 -26.44 -4.83
CA MET A 286 -5.47 -27.42 -4.89
C MET A 286 -5.27 -28.60 -3.91
N ASP A 287 -4.02 -28.99 -3.68
CA ASP A 287 -3.66 -30.11 -2.79
C ASP A 287 -3.58 -29.70 -1.30
N LYS A 288 -3.66 -28.39 -1.01
CA LYS A 288 -3.48 -27.82 0.33
C LYS A 288 -4.81 -27.33 0.96
N ARG A 289 -5.93 -27.90 0.55
CA ARG A 289 -7.26 -27.60 1.13
C ARG A 289 -7.46 -28.18 2.51
#